data_cf605401880189e5631f0455e1878193
#
_entry.id   cf605401880189e5631f0455e1878193
#
_cell.length_a   1.000
_cell.length_b   1.000
_cell.length_c   1.000
_cell.angle_alpha   90.00
_cell.angle_beta   90.00
_cell.angle_gamma   90.00
#
_symmetry.space_group_name_H-M   'P 1'
#
loop_
_entity.id
_entity.type
_entity.pdbx_description
1 polymer ?
#
loop_
_entity_poly.entity_id
_entity_poly.type
_entity_poly.pdbx_seq_one_letter_code
_entity_poly.pdbx_strand_id
1 'polypeptide(L)'
;MESLSPKVFDAAVAVTTEILKFTSPADVILSNYFKSNRDLGSHERPVVADVAFSVIRNKTYLEKTSGSEDALMLCLATLNKVFGLSLKSLKTKVAARWHKDIQRLGDERAGELSISDRYSLPDWLWQKLDKQYGTDGASSLAQSLLRKAPFDLRVNLVRSSRDKVLAELAAEGIEATPTLLSPHGIRLKNNFGLQKHRLFLQGHIEVQDEGSQILAQLVDAKRGQMVVDFCAGAGGKTLALGAMMSNSGRLYAFDVSAKRLERLKPRLKRSGLSNVHPQLIGSETDPRIHRLTGKIDRVLIDAPCSGLGTLRRNPDMKWRQKEED
;
A
#
# COMPACT_ATOMS: atom_id res chain seq x y z
N MET A 1 -19.87 -1.88 3.07
CA MET A 1 -20.68 -2.89 2.34
C MET A 1 -22.10 -2.42 1.99
N GLU A 2 -22.48 -1.21 2.41
CA GLU A 2 -23.78 -0.61 2.06
C GLU A 2 -23.94 -0.41 0.54
N SER A 3 -22.88 -0.03 -0.15
CA SER A 3 -22.89 0.19 -1.61
C SER A 3 -22.69 -1.10 -2.46
N LEU A 4 -22.76 -2.30 -1.86
CA LEU A 4 -22.71 -3.55 -2.60
C LEU A 4 -24.05 -3.80 -3.29
N SER A 5 -24.03 -3.79 -4.60
CA SER A 5 -25.15 -4.10 -5.49
C SER A 5 -24.76 -5.23 -6.47
N PRO A 6 -25.71 -5.84 -7.20
CA PRO A 6 -25.38 -6.83 -8.22
C PRO A 6 -24.35 -6.36 -9.24
N LYS A 7 -24.46 -5.11 -9.71
CA LYS A 7 -23.50 -4.48 -10.61
C LYS A 7 -22.10 -4.41 -10.01
N VAL A 8 -22.00 -3.97 -8.75
CA VAL A 8 -20.72 -3.83 -8.03
C VAL A 8 -20.10 -5.19 -7.78
N PHE A 9 -20.90 -6.20 -7.46
CA PHE A 9 -20.44 -7.57 -7.29
C PHE A 9 -19.91 -8.15 -8.62
N ASP A 10 -20.66 -8.02 -9.71
CA ASP A 10 -20.22 -8.49 -11.03
C ASP A 10 -18.91 -7.81 -11.47
N ALA A 11 -18.76 -6.51 -11.20
CA ALA A 11 -17.52 -5.79 -11.45
C ALA A 11 -16.35 -6.31 -10.58
N ALA A 12 -16.63 -6.66 -9.32
CA ALA A 12 -15.61 -7.25 -8.44
C ALA A 12 -15.15 -8.62 -8.93
N VAL A 13 -16.09 -9.46 -9.38
CA VAL A 13 -15.77 -10.78 -9.99
C VAL A 13 -14.93 -10.59 -11.25
N ALA A 14 -15.34 -9.71 -12.17
CA ALA A 14 -14.63 -9.48 -13.42
C ALA A 14 -13.18 -9.02 -13.20
N VAL A 15 -12.96 -8.03 -12.33
CA VAL A 15 -11.61 -7.54 -12.06
C VAL A 15 -10.77 -8.54 -11.28
N THR A 16 -11.39 -9.32 -10.37
CA THR A 16 -10.70 -10.38 -9.61
C THR A 16 -10.20 -11.48 -10.55
N THR A 17 -11.01 -11.86 -11.56
CA THR A 17 -10.61 -12.83 -12.61
C THR A 17 -9.31 -12.38 -13.30
N GLU A 18 -9.20 -11.09 -13.63
CA GLU A 18 -7.99 -10.57 -14.26
C GLU A 18 -6.79 -10.53 -13.29
N ILE A 19 -7.04 -10.17 -12.04
CA ILE A 19 -5.97 -10.08 -11.03
C ILE A 19 -5.42 -11.47 -10.69
N LEU A 20 -6.25 -12.49 -10.62
CA LEU A 20 -5.84 -13.88 -10.33
C LEU A 20 -4.93 -14.50 -11.40
N LYS A 21 -4.80 -13.88 -12.57
CA LYS A 21 -3.80 -14.26 -13.58
C LYS A 21 -2.37 -13.87 -13.18
N PHE A 22 -2.21 -12.96 -12.22
CA PHE A 22 -0.94 -12.45 -11.68
C PHE A 22 0.06 -11.92 -12.72
N THR A 23 -0.41 -11.49 -13.89
CA THR A 23 0.41 -10.98 -14.99
C THR A 23 0.94 -9.57 -14.76
N SER A 24 0.25 -8.80 -13.91
CA SER A 24 0.58 -7.40 -13.58
C SER A 24 0.20 -7.09 -12.13
N PRO A 25 0.75 -6.01 -11.53
CA PRO A 25 0.33 -5.57 -10.20
C PRO A 25 -1.18 -5.32 -10.11
N ALA A 26 -1.80 -5.76 -9.01
CA ALA A 26 -3.25 -5.69 -8.83
C ALA A 26 -3.80 -4.25 -8.88
N ASP A 27 -3.05 -3.27 -8.37
CA ASP A 27 -3.41 -1.85 -8.43
C ASP A 27 -3.43 -1.30 -9.86
N VAL A 28 -2.53 -1.78 -10.72
CA VAL A 28 -2.48 -1.43 -12.15
C VAL A 28 -3.69 -2.00 -12.87
N ILE A 29 -4.01 -3.28 -12.63
CA ILE A 29 -5.19 -3.94 -13.22
C ILE A 29 -6.46 -3.21 -12.80
N LEU A 30 -6.64 -2.93 -11.49
CA LEU A 30 -7.78 -2.17 -10.97
C LEU A 30 -7.88 -0.76 -11.58
N SER A 31 -6.75 -0.05 -11.66
CA SER A 31 -6.72 1.29 -12.25
C SER A 31 -7.20 1.28 -13.72
N ASN A 32 -6.73 0.32 -14.49
CA ASN A 32 -7.12 0.18 -15.90
C ASN A 32 -8.59 -0.25 -16.03
N TYR A 33 -9.04 -1.18 -15.20
CA TYR A 33 -10.44 -1.60 -15.14
C TYR A 33 -11.39 -0.41 -14.88
N PHE A 34 -11.06 0.45 -13.90
CA PHE A 34 -11.87 1.63 -13.60
C PHE A 34 -11.84 2.72 -14.68
N LYS A 35 -10.77 2.78 -15.49
CA LYS A 35 -10.72 3.68 -16.65
C LYS A 35 -11.65 3.24 -17.77
N SER A 36 -11.78 1.91 -17.94
CA SER A 36 -12.65 1.30 -18.97
C SER A 36 -14.11 1.21 -18.52
N ASN A 37 -14.37 1.17 -17.19
CA ASN A 37 -15.72 1.06 -16.60
C ASN A 37 -16.07 2.36 -15.86
N ARG A 38 -16.34 3.42 -16.61
CA ARG A 38 -16.59 4.77 -16.05
C ARG A 38 -17.96 4.91 -15.39
N ASP A 39 -18.85 3.99 -15.63
CA ASP A 39 -20.17 3.87 -15.04
C ASP A 39 -20.15 3.45 -13.56
N LEU A 40 -19.00 2.97 -13.03
CA LEU A 40 -18.78 2.75 -11.61
C LEU A 40 -18.49 4.09 -10.91
N GLY A 41 -19.37 4.45 -9.98
CA GLY A 41 -19.28 5.68 -9.21
C GLY A 41 -18.16 5.70 -8.16
N SER A 42 -17.92 6.88 -7.57
CA SER A 42 -16.87 7.09 -6.56
C SER A 42 -17.07 6.25 -5.28
N HIS A 43 -18.31 5.89 -4.94
CA HIS A 43 -18.64 5.04 -3.80
C HIS A 43 -18.62 3.54 -4.13
N GLU A 44 -18.77 3.17 -5.40
CA GLU A 44 -18.78 1.79 -5.87
C GLU A 44 -17.36 1.24 -6.06
N ARG A 45 -16.45 2.03 -6.64
CA ARG A 45 -15.05 1.64 -6.88
C ARG A 45 -14.28 1.16 -5.65
N PRO A 46 -14.40 1.80 -4.48
CA PRO A 46 -13.78 1.29 -3.26
C PRO A 46 -14.29 -0.09 -2.85
N VAL A 47 -15.59 -0.38 -3.05
CA VAL A 47 -16.17 -1.69 -2.72
C VAL A 47 -15.62 -2.77 -3.65
N VAL A 48 -15.57 -2.51 -4.96
CA VAL A 48 -14.95 -3.41 -5.94
C VAL A 48 -13.49 -3.71 -5.55
N ALA A 49 -12.72 -2.67 -5.25
CA ALA A 49 -11.32 -2.81 -4.85
C ALA A 49 -11.17 -3.60 -3.53
N ASP A 50 -12.00 -3.31 -2.54
CA ASP A 50 -11.95 -4.00 -1.24
C ASP A 50 -12.26 -5.49 -1.37
N VAL A 51 -13.23 -5.89 -2.20
CA VAL A 51 -13.51 -7.30 -2.48
C VAL A 51 -12.31 -7.95 -3.17
N ALA A 52 -11.83 -7.38 -4.28
CA ALA A 52 -10.73 -7.94 -5.06
C ALA A 52 -9.44 -8.07 -4.22
N PHE A 53 -9.03 -7.03 -3.49
CA PHE A 53 -7.85 -7.10 -2.63
C PHE A 53 -8.03 -8.08 -1.46
N SER A 54 -9.26 -8.25 -0.95
CA SER A 54 -9.53 -9.22 0.13
C SER A 54 -9.48 -10.65 -0.39
N VAL A 55 -9.92 -10.93 -1.62
CA VAL A 55 -9.72 -12.23 -2.27
C VAL A 55 -8.23 -12.54 -2.32
N ILE A 56 -7.41 -11.66 -2.88
CA ILE A 56 -5.98 -11.92 -3.06
C ILE A 56 -5.26 -12.08 -1.70
N ARG A 57 -5.67 -11.29 -0.71
CA ARG A 57 -5.08 -11.33 0.63
C ARG A 57 -5.33 -12.64 1.33
N ASN A 58 -6.50 -13.26 1.11
CA ASN A 58 -6.95 -14.48 1.75
C ASN A 58 -7.06 -15.66 0.78
N LYS A 59 -6.32 -15.64 -0.34
CA LYS A 59 -6.52 -16.54 -1.48
C LYS A 59 -6.57 -18.02 -1.08
N THR A 60 -5.51 -18.59 -0.53
CA THR A 60 -5.48 -20.03 -0.22
C THR A 60 -6.48 -20.41 0.87
N TYR A 61 -6.70 -19.55 1.88
CA TYR A 61 -7.76 -19.76 2.86
C TYR A 61 -9.14 -19.86 2.20
N LEU A 62 -9.44 -18.96 1.25
CA LEU A 62 -10.72 -18.95 0.54
C LEU A 62 -10.85 -20.15 -0.39
N GLU A 63 -9.80 -20.53 -1.11
CA GLU A 63 -9.76 -21.71 -1.99
C GLU A 63 -10.08 -22.98 -1.20
N LYS A 64 -9.39 -23.20 -0.10
CA LYS A 64 -9.59 -24.38 0.76
C LYS A 64 -10.97 -24.42 1.40
N THR A 65 -11.51 -23.25 1.77
CA THR A 65 -12.80 -23.18 2.47
C THR A 65 -14.01 -23.03 1.56
N SER A 66 -13.81 -22.76 0.27
CA SER A 66 -14.87 -22.75 -0.74
C SER A 66 -14.79 -23.92 -1.73
N GLY A 67 -13.73 -24.74 -1.64
CA GLY A 67 -13.49 -25.84 -2.59
C GLY A 67 -13.33 -25.39 -4.04
N SER A 68 -12.92 -24.12 -4.28
CA SER A 68 -12.86 -23.54 -5.62
C SER A 68 -11.79 -22.47 -5.76
N GLU A 69 -11.15 -22.44 -6.91
CA GLU A 69 -10.22 -21.37 -7.31
C GLU A 69 -10.88 -20.31 -8.22
N ASP A 70 -12.17 -20.51 -8.53
CA ASP A 70 -12.91 -19.61 -9.40
C ASP A 70 -13.16 -18.26 -8.75
N ALA A 71 -12.95 -17.16 -9.50
CA ALA A 71 -13.08 -15.80 -9.00
C ALA A 71 -14.47 -15.50 -8.41
N LEU A 72 -15.55 -16.05 -8.98
CA LEU A 72 -16.89 -15.87 -8.46
C LEU A 72 -17.01 -16.48 -7.07
N MET A 73 -16.60 -17.75 -6.92
CA MET A 73 -16.65 -18.46 -5.63
C MET A 73 -15.77 -17.78 -4.59
N LEU A 74 -14.57 -17.33 -4.96
CA LEU A 74 -13.68 -16.60 -4.07
C LEU A 74 -14.25 -15.24 -3.63
N CYS A 75 -14.94 -14.51 -4.52
CA CYS A 75 -15.64 -13.28 -4.16
C CYS A 75 -16.82 -13.55 -3.21
N LEU A 76 -17.64 -14.58 -3.46
CA LEU A 76 -18.74 -14.98 -2.57
C LEU A 76 -18.20 -15.41 -1.20
N ALA A 77 -17.14 -16.24 -1.18
CA ALA A 77 -16.49 -16.67 0.04
C ALA A 77 -15.89 -15.48 0.82
N THR A 78 -15.32 -14.49 0.13
CA THR A 78 -14.83 -13.26 0.75
C THR A 78 -15.95 -12.49 1.43
N LEU A 79 -17.07 -12.31 0.76
CA LEU A 79 -18.23 -11.61 1.33
C LEU A 79 -18.78 -12.33 2.56
N ASN A 80 -18.79 -13.65 2.53
CA ASN A 80 -19.31 -14.47 3.64
C ASN A 80 -18.28 -14.59 4.79
N LYS A 81 -17.09 -15.13 4.49
CA LYS A 81 -16.13 -15.54 5.53
C LYS A 81 -15.23 -14.41 6.03
N VAL A 82 -14.92 -13.42 5.18
CA VAL A 82 -14.06 -12.29 5.56
C VAL A 82 -14.88 -11.07 5.98
N PHE A 83 -15.96 -10.77 5.25
CA PHE A 83 -16.81 -9.61 5.58
C PHE A 83 -18.03 -9.94 6.44
N GLY A 84 -18.27 -11.21 6.74
CA GLY A 84 -19.29 -11.66 7.69
C GLY A 84 -20.74 -11.57 7.17
N LEU A 85 -20.95 -11.45 5.86
CA LEU A 85 -22.31 -11.44 5.30
C LEU A 85 -22.94 -12.84 5.34
N SER A 86 -24.14 -12.96 5.89
CA SER A 86 -24.87 -14.23 5.86
C SER A 86 -25.24 -14.63 4.42
N LEU A 87 -25.40 -15.94 4.17
CA LEU A 87 -25.82 -16.44 2.86
C LEU A 87 -27.17 -15.84 2.41
N LYS A 88 -28.08 -15.59 3.36
CA LYS A 88 -29.35 -14.90 3.10
C LYS A 88 -29.11 -13.46 2.64
N SER A 89 -28.21 -12.74 3.29
CA SER A 89 -27.83 -11.36 2.89
C SER A 89 -27.15 -11.33 1.52
N LEU A 90 -26.34 -12.33 1.19
CA LEU A 90 -25.70 -12.42 -0.13
C LEU A 90 -26.76 -12.50 -1.25
N LYS A 91 -27.82 -13.31 -1.07
CA LYS A 91 -28.90 -13.45 -2.07
C LYS A 91 -29.60 -12.12 -2.38
N THR A 92 -29.61 -11.16 -1.48
CA THR A 92 -30.19 -9.83 -1.73
C THR A 92 -29.25 -8.83 -2.38
N LYS A 93 -27.96 -9.11 -2.37
CA LYS A 93 -26.89 -8.18 -2.82
C LYS A 93 -26.24 -8.57 -4.14
N VAL A 94 -26.48 -9.81 -4.60
CA VAL A 94 -25.94 -10.31 -5.87
C VAL A 94 -27.07 -10.70 -6.82
N ALA A 95 -26.77 -10.81 -8.11
CA ALA A 95 -27.76 -11.20 -9.12
C ALA A 95 -28.30 -12.62 -8.86
N ALA A 96 -29.58 -12.84 -9.17
CA ALA A 96 -30.26 -14.13 -8.95
C ALA A 96 -29.57 -15.32 -9.63
N ARG A 97 -28.85 -15.07 -10.74
CA ARG A 97 -28.07 -16.10 -11.45
C ARG A 97 -27.00 -16.77 -10.56
N TRP A 98 -26.53 -16.09 -9.51
CA TRP A 98 -25.49 -16.58 -8.59
C TRP A 98 -26.06 -17.27 -7.33
N HIS A 99 -27.39 -17.42 -7.20
CA HIS A 99 -27.99 -18.00 -6.00
C HIS A 99 -27.66 -19.50 -5.81
N LYS A 100 -27.40 -20.22 -6.90
CA LYS A 100 -26.94 -21.62 -6.82
C LYS A 100 -25.53 -21.71 -6.25
N ASP A 101 -24.66 -20.78 -6.63
CA ASP A 101 -23.26 -20.71 -6.15
C ASP A 101 -23.21 -20.32 -4.66
N ILE A 102 -24.13 -19.45 -4.21
CA ILE A 102 -24.29 -19.15 -2.77
C ILE A 102 -24.70 -20.38 -1.99
N GLN A 103 -25.61 -21.21 -2.53
CA GLN A 103 -26.03 -22.45 -1.87
C GLN A 103 -24.87 -23.43 -1.82
N ARG A 104 -24.16 -23.62 -2.92
CA ARG A 104 -22.95 -24.44 -2.98
C ARG A 104 -21.92 -24.00 -1.95
N LEU A 105 -21.65 -22.70 -1.79
CA LEU A 105 -20.76 -22.18 -0.77
C LEU A 105 -21.20 -22.56 0.66
N GLY A 106 -22.50 -22.65 0.91
CA GLY A 106 -23.07 -23.07 2.20
C GLY A 106 -22.94 -24.55 2.48
N ASP A 107 -22.93 -25.39 1.44
CA ASP A 107 -22.85 -26.84 1.52
C ASP A 107 -21.39 -27.35 1.62
N GLU A 108 -20.41 -26.53 1.19
CA GLU A 108 -18.99 -26.88 1.21
C GLU A 108 -18.47 -27.01 2.65
N ARG A 109 -17.85 -28.17 2.93
CA ARG A 109 -17.09 -28.39 4.17
C ARG A 109 -15.68 -27.86 3.97
N ALA A 110 -15.21 -27.06 4.91
CA ALA A 110 -13.83 -26.61 4.91
C ALA A 110 -12.89 -27.82 4.95
N GLY A 111 -11.99 -27.92 3.98
CA GLY A 111 -10.89 -28.86 4.00
C GLY A 111 -9.97 -28.62 5.19
N GLU A 112 -9.09 -29.56 5.48
CA GLU A 112 -8.07 -29.38 6.49
C GLU A 112 -7.12 -28.24 6.09
N LEU A 113 -6.97 -27.24 6.96
CA LEU A 113 -6.16 -26.06 6.71
C LEU A 113 -4.77 -26.22 7.35
N SER A 114 -3.74 -26.16 6.54
CA SER A 114 -2.39 -25.96 7.03
C SER A 114 -2.24 -24.57 7.68
N ILE A 115 -1.14 -24.31 8.36
CA ILE A 115 -0.86 -22.99 8.94
C ILE A 115 -0.69 -21.95 7.84
N SER A 116 0.05 -22.29 6.76
CA SER A 116 0.23 -21.40 5.60
C SER A 116 -1.10 -21.07 4.92
N ASP A 117 -2.03 -22.04 4.80
CA ASP A 117 -3.37 -21.81 4.26
C ASP A 117 -4.17 -20.81 5.11
N ARG A 118 -4.15 -20.96 6.45
CA ARG A 118 -4.86 -20.04 7.38
C ARG A 118 -4.43 -18.59 7.21
N TYR A 119 -3.15 -18.38 6.94
CA TYR A 119 -2.58 -17.04 6.75
C TYR A 119 -2.45 -16.66 5.28
N SER A 120 -2.90 -17.51 4.37
CA SER A 120 -2.80 -17.29 2.93
C SER A 120 -1.41 -16.85 2.50
N LEU A 121 -0.38 -17.57 2.94
CA LEU A 121 1.00 -17.40 2.54
C LEU A 121 1.44 -18.57 1.66
N PRO A 122 2.27 -18.35 0.62
CA PRO A 122 2.98 -19.44 -0.03
C PRO A 122 3.82 -20.21 0.97
N ASP A 123 3.92 -21.54 0.82
CA ASP A 123 4.63 -22.41 1.77
C ASP A 123 6.11 -22.00 1.96
N TRP A 124 6.80 -21.64 0.86
CA TRP A 124 8.17 -21.16 0.94
C TRP A 124 8.32 -19.91 1.83
N LEU A 125 7.35 -18.98 1.74
CA LEU A 125 7.38 -17.75 2.53
C LEU A 125 7.06 -18.05 4.00
N TRP A 126 6.07 -18.92 4.26
CA TRP A 126 5.76 -19.37 5.61
C TRP A 126 7.00 -20.03 6.26
N GLN A 127 7.65 -20.94 5.56
CA GLN A 127 8.85 -21.64 6.07
C GLN A 127 9.97 -20.66 6.41
N LYS A 128 10.22 -19.64 5.60
CA LYS A 128 11.23 -18.60 5.88
C LYS A 128 10.87 -17.79 7.13
N LEU A 129 9.61 -17.41 7.28
CA LEU A 129 9.14 -16.67 8.46
C LEU A 129 9.22 -17.54 9.73
N ASP A 130 8.77 -18.78 9.65
CA ASP A 130 8.82 -19.72 10.77
C ASP A 130 10.26 -19.98 11.23
N LYS A 131 11.17 -20.20 10.29
CA LYS A 131 12.61 -20.36 10.58
C LYS A 131 13.21 -19.13 11.25
N GLN A 132 12.78 -17.92 10.89
CA GLN A 132 13.35 -16.66 11.38
C GLN A 132 12.77 -16.22 12.72
N TYR A 133 11.47 -16.40 12.93
CA TYR A 133 10.73 -15.83 14.07
C TYR A 133 10.14 -16.88 15.00
N GLY A 134 10.26 -18.18 14.69
CA GLY A 134 9.53 -19.26 15.33
C GLY A 134 8.04 -19.22 14.98
N THR A 135 7.32 -20.30 15.23
CA THR A 135 5.92 -20.48 14.82
C THR A 135 4.99 -19.40 15.36
N ASP A 136 5.15 -19.01 16.63
CA ASP A 136 4.31 -17.97 17.25
C ASP A 136 4.59 -16.58 16.65
N GLY A 137 5.87 -16.23 16.48
CA GLY A 137 6.28 -14.95 15.88
C GLY A 137 5.85 -14.87 14.42
N ALA A 138 6.05 -15.93 13.64
CA ALA A 138 5.61 -16.03 12.25
C ALA A 138 4.08 -15.92 12.13
N SER A 139 3.33 -16.59 13.02
CA SER A 139 1.86 -16.52 13.05
C SER A 139 1.36 -15.11 13.35
N SER A 140 1.95 -14.45 14.34
CA SER A 140 1.62 -13.06 14.69
C SER A 140 1.88 -12.10 13.52
N LEU A 141 3.03 -12.24 12.87
CA LEU A 141 3.38 -11.44 11.68
C LEU A 141 2.42 -11.74 10.52
N ALA A 142 2.17 -13.01 10.20
CA ALA A 142 1.28 -13.43 9.14
C ALA A 142 -0.15 -12.90 9.35
N GLN A 143 -0.68 -12.98 10.57
CA GLN A 143 -1.97 -12.40 10.94
C GLN A 143 -1.98 -10.87 10.72
N SER A 144 -0.89 -10.20 11.05
CA SER A 144 -0.75 -8.76 10.80
C SER A 144 -0.78 -8.43 9.30
N LEU A 145 -0.17 -9.28 8.45
CA LEU A 145 -0.16 -9.12 6.99
C LEU A 145 -1.54 -9.31 6.33
N LEU A 146 -2.46 -10.03 6.97
CA LEU A 146 -3.84 -10.17 6.51
C LEU A 146 -4.69 -8.90 6.71
N ARG A 147 -4.26 -7.96 7.54
CA ARG A 147 -4.99 -6.72 7.76
C ARG A 147 -4.79 -5.74 6.59
N LYS A 148 -5.80 -4.93 6.31
CA LYS A 148 -5.69 -3.81 5.36
C LYS A 148 -4.61 -2.83 5.84
N ALA A 149 -3.79 -2.34 4.91
CA ALA A 149 -2.80 -1.32 5.26
C ALA A 149 -3.49 -0.03 5.71
N PRO A 150 -3.01 0.64 6.76
CA PRO A 150 -3.51 1.94 7.14
C PRO A 150 -3.22 2.98 6.05
N PHE A 151 -3.98 4.05 6.03
CA PHE A 151 -3.75 5.16 5.13
C PHE A 151 -3.14 6.33 5.90
N ASP A 152 -1.81 6.43 5.79
CA ASP A 152 -1.02 7.38 6.55
C ASP A 152 -0.54 8.54 5.68
N LEU A 153 -0.55 9.72 6.27
CA LEU A 153 -0.03 10.96 5.73
C LEU A 153 1.18 11.40 6.55
N ARG A 154 2.14 12.03 5.90
CA ARG A 154 3.22 12.77 6.56
C ARG A 154 3.00 14.27 6.37
N VAL A 155 3.09 15.02 7.45
CA VAL A 155 3.07 16.48 7.41
C VAL A 155 4.42 17.02 6.92
N ASN A 156 4.37 18.01 6.04
CA ASN A 156 5.53 18.74 5.59
C ASN A 156 5.84 19.88 6.57
N LEU A 157 6.87 19.70 7.36
CA LEU A 157 7.27 20.62 8.44
C LEU A 157 7.68 22.02 7.95
N VAL A 158 8.02 22.18 6.67
CA VAL A 158 8.32 23.50 6.09
C VAL A 158 7.03 24.28 5.81
N ARG A 159 5.91 23.59 5.67
CA ARG A 159 4.62 24.19 5.30
C ARG A 159 3.63 24.28 6.46
N SER A 160 3.64 23.29 7.37
CA SER A 160 2.63 23.19 8.42
C SER A 160 3.15 22.40 9.62
N SER A 161 2.34 22.32 10.68
CA SER A 161 2.51 21.41 11.79
C SER A 161 1.43 20.34 11.81
N ARG A 162 1.69 19.22 12.51
CA ARG A 162 0.70 18.12 12.62
C ARG A 162 -0.61 18.60 13.24
N ASP A 163 -0.53 19.41 14.29
CA ASP A 163 -1.72 19.87 15.00
C ASP A 163 -2.60 20.78 14.13
N LYS A 164 -1.97 21.67 13.33
CA LYS A 164 -2.68 22.50 12.36
C LYS A 164 -3.40 21.65 11.30
N VAL A 165 -2.70 20.66 10.73
CA VAL A 165 -3.30 19.78 9.72
C VAL A 165 -4.45 18.97 10.33
N LEU A 166 -4.30 18.44 11.55
CA LEU A 166 -5.37 17.70 12.24
C LEU A 166 -6.57 18.59 12.50
N ALA A 167 -6.37 19.83 12.95
CA ALA A 167 -7.45 20.78 13.19
C ALA A 167 -8.21 21.13 11.88
N GLU A 168 -7.48 21.30 10.78
CA GLU A 168 -8.08 21.58 9.47
C GLU A 168 -8.89 20.40 8.94
N LEU A 169 -8.37 19.16 9.08
CA LEU A 169 -9.10 17.95 8.70
C LEU A 169 -10.36 17.76 9.55
N ALA A 170 -10.26 18.00 10.86
CA ALA A 170 -11.41 17.91 11.76
C ALA A 170 -12.50 18.95 11.43
N ALA A 171 -12.13 20.18 11.09
CA ALA A 171 -13.06 21.22 10.66
C ALA A 171 -13.83 20.85 9.37
N GLU A 172 -13.25 19.99 8.54
CA GLU A 172 -13.87 19.46 7.32
C GLU A 172 -14.60 18.11 7.54
N GLY A 173 -14.70 17.65 8.81
CA GLY A 173 -15.35 16.38 9.15
C GLY A 173 -14.55 15.13 8.75
N ILE A 174 -13.26 15.28 8.46
CA ILE A 174 -12.37 14.16 8.09
C ILE A 174 -11.75 13.57 9.35
N GLU A 175 -12.14 12.33 9.67
CA GLU A 175 -11.62 11.62 10.84
C GLU A 175 -10.16 11.22 10.64
N ALA A 176 -9.29 11.80 11.47
CA ALA A 176 -7.84 11.58 11.42
C ALA A 176 -7.26 11.59 12.85
N THR A 177 -6.21 10.80 13.07
CA THR A 177 -5.51 10.73 14.36
C THR A 177 -4.00 10.81 14.14
N PRO A 178 -3.21 11.27 15.13
CA PRO A 178 -1.78 11.11 15.09
C PRO A 178 -1.39 9.64 14.91
N THR A 179 -0.34 9.37 14.15
CA THR A 179 0.27 8.03 14.13
C THR A 179 1.02 7.78 15.43
N LEU A 180 1.20 6.51 15.79
CA LEU A 180 1.76 6.11 17.08
C LEU A 180 3.25 6.46 17.22
N LEU A 181 4.02 6.22 16.17
CA LEU A 181 5.49 6.25 16.24
C LEU A 181 6.07 7.50 15.54
N SER A 182 5.46 7.94 14.44
CA SER A 182 5.95 9.14 13.75
C SER A 182 5.37 10.42 14.36
N PRO A 183 6.22 11.37 14.81
CA PRO A 183 5.76 12.66 15.34
C PRO A 183 5.10 13.55 14.29
N HIS A 184 5.27 13.23 13.00
CA HIS A 184 4.76 14.00 11.87
C HIS A 184 3.69 13.25 11.08
N GLY A 185 3.34 12.04 11.54
CA GLY A 185 2.39 11.17 10.90
C GLY A 185 0.95 11.44 11.32
N ILE A 186 0.04 11.29 10.37
CA ILE A 186 -1.41 11.35 10.57
C ILE A 186 -2.00 10.12 9.93
N ARG A 187 -2.85 9.38 10.65
CA ARG A 187 -3.61 8.23 10.16
C ARG A 187 -5.03 8.63 9.86
N LEU A 188 -5.48 8.37 8.65
CA LEU A 188 -6.86 8.58 8.24
C LEU A 188 -7.69 7.33 8.56
N LYS A 189 -8.90 7.52 9.05
CA LYS A 189 -9.87 6.43 9.24
C LYS A 189 -10.38 5.93 7.89
N ASN A 190 -10.71 6.85 6.99
CA ASN A 190 -11.20 6.55 5.66
C ASN A 190 -10.41 7.32 4.59
N ASN A 191 -10.36 6.76 3.39
CA ASN A 191 -9.82 7.49 2.26
C ASN A 191 -10.85 8.54 1.79
N PHE A 192 -10.38 9.74 1.48
CA PHE A 192 -11.15 10.81 0.85
C PHE A 192 -10.43 11.29 -0.40
N GLY A 193 -11.05 12.17 -1.17
CA GLY A 193 -10.48 12.68 -2.42
C GLY A 193 -9.19 13.48 -2.27
N LEU A 194 -8.20 12.92 -1.57
CA LEU A 194 -6.96 13.56 -1.15
C LEU A 194 -6.23 14.28 -2.28
N GLN A 195 -6.18 13.68 -3.48
CA GLN A 195 -5.46 14.27 -4.62
C GLN A 195 -6.04 15.62 -5.08
N LYS A 196 -7.29 15.90 -4.74
CA LYS A 196 -7.97 17.17 -5.02
C LYS A 196 -8.03 18.08 -3.80
N HIS A 197 -7.60 17.60 -2.66
CA HIS A 197 -7.68 18.32 -1.40
C HIS A 197 -6.62 19.42 -1.31
N ARG A 198 -6.98 20.60 -0.78
CA ARG A 198 -6.10 21.76 -0.71
C ARG A 198 -4.79 21.50 0.04
N LEU A 199 -4.83 20.80 1.17
CA LEU A 199 -3.63 20.45 1.95
C LEU A 199 -2.62 19.64 1.14
N PHE A 200 -3.11 18.74 0.28
CA PHE A 200 -2.25 17.96 -0.62
C PHE A 200 -1.73 18.81 -1.78
N LEU A 201 -2.60 19.58 -2.43
CA LEU A 201 -2.23 20.43 -3.56
C LEU A 201 -1.23 21.52 -3.17
N GLN A 202 -1.35 22.05 -1.96
CA GLN A 202 -0.45 23.07 -1.41
C GLN A 202 0.84 22.47 -0.77
N GLY A 203 0.96 21.13 -0.73
CA GLY A 203 2.15 20.45 -0.24
C GLY A 203 2.30 20.47 1.29
N HIS A 204 1.22 20.66 2.04
CA HIS A 204 1.21 20.55 3.50
C HIS A 204 1.34 19.10 3.96
N ILE A 205 0.84 18.16 3.13
CA ILE A 205 0.84 16.73 3.42
C ILE A 205 1.31 15.92 2.21
N GLU A 206 1.91 14.76 2.50
CA GLU A 206 2.29 13.72 1.53
C GLU A 206 1.76 12.37 1.99
N VAL A 207 1.36 11.51 1.04
CA VAL A 207 1.05 10.12 1.34
C VAL A 207 2.32 9.37 1.62
N GLN A 208 2.48 8.88 2.84
CA GLN A 208 3.62 8.08 3.22
C GLN A 208 3.27 7.20 4.43
N ASP A 209 3.55 5.91 4.30
CA ASP A 209 3.42 4.94 5.38
C ASP A 209 4.26 5.33 6.60
N GLU A 210 3.74 5.10 7.81
CA GLU A 210 4.41 5.48 9.07
C GLU A 210 5.80 4.86 9.19
N GLY A 211 5.98 3.58 8.80
CA GLY A 211 7.27 2.92 8.81
C GLY A 211 8.31 3.62 7.92
N SER A 212 7.89 4.08 6.74
CA SER A 212 8.75 4.87 5.84
C SER A 212 9.11 6.24 6.41
N GLN A 213 8.22 6.85 7.21
CA GLN A 213 8.50 8.10 7.91
C GLN A 213 9.57 7.89 8.98
N ILE A 214 9.47 6.80 9.75
CA ILE A 214 10.45 6.45 10.80
C ILE A 214 11.82 6.18 10.20
N LEU A 215 11.91 5.44 9.08
CA LEU A 215 13.18 5.22 8.39
C LEU A 215 13.87 6.53 8.00
N ALA A 216 13.11 7.51 7.53
CA ALA A 216 13.67 8.84 7.26
C ALA A 216 14.14 9.55 8.54
N GLN A 217 13.43 9.38 9.66
CA GLN A 217 13.82 9.97 10.95
C GLN A 217 15.09 9.36 11.51
N LEU A 218 15.32 8.05 11.33
CA LEU A 218 16.52 7.36 11.78
C LEU A 218 17.81 7.90 11.13
N VAL A 219 17.72 8.54 9.97
CA VAL A 219 18.85 9.22 9.32
C VAL A 219 19.31 10.39 10.16
N ASP A 220 18.42 10.99 10.95
CA ASP A 220 18.69 12.13 11.83
C ASP A 220 19.35 13.32 11.08
N ALA A 221 18.87 13.59 9.86
CA ALA A 221 19.38 14.67 9.03
C ALA A 221 19.13 16.05 9.66
N LYS A 222 20.18 16.85 9.80
CA LYS A 222 20.15 18.16 10.47
C LYS A 222 20.25 19.30 9.47
N ARG A 223 19.83 20.48 9.93
CA ARG A 223 19.98 21.73 9.20
C ARG A 223 21.44 21.98 8.81
N GLY A 224 21.68 22.38 7.57
CA GLY A 224 23.00 22.73 7.03
C GLY A 224 23.87 21.56 6.57
N GLN A 225 23.46 20.32 6.87
CA GLN A 225 24.21 19.12 6.47
C GLN A 225 24.16 18.86 4.96
N MET A 226 25.09 18.04 4.51
CA MET A 226 25.11 17.45 3.19
C MET A 226 24.66 15.97 3.30
N VAL A 227 23.51 15.66 2.72
CA VAL A 227 22.84 14.38 2.87
C VAL A 227 22.63 13.72 1.50
N VAL A 228 22.70 12.40 1.46
CA VAL A 228 22.39 11.60 0.26
C VAL A 228 21.24 10.66 0.54
N ASP A 229 20.21 10.66 -0.31
CA ASP A 229 19.25 9.59 -0.49
C ASP A 229 19.67 8.81 -1.74
N PHE A 230 20.27 7.62 -1.55
CA PHE A 230 20.98 6.90 -2.59
C PHE A 230 20.06 6.13 -3.54
N CYS A 231 18.85 5.81 -3.08
CA CYS A 231 17.81 5.13 -3.86
C CYS A 231 16.49 5.90 -3.76
N ALA A 232 16.51 7.16 -4.18
CA ALA A 232 15.47 8.15 -3.89
C ALA A 232 14.08 7.78 -4.46
N GLY A 233 14.03 7.02 -5.54
CA GLY A 233 12.79 6.62 -6.16
C GLY A 233 11.92 7.82 -6.58
N ALA A 234 10.66 7.81 -6.16
CA ALA A 234 9.73 8.93 -6.35
C ALA A 234 9.83 10.01 -5.24
N GLY A 235 10.85 9.94 -4.37
CA GLY A 235 11.20 10.98 -3.42
C GLY A 235 10.45 10.98 -2.10
N GLY A 236 9.80 9.89 -1.71
CA GLY A 236 9.04 9.85 -0.45
C GLY A 236 9.89 10.18 0.77
N LYS A 237 11.01 9.49 0.94
CA LYS A 237 11.98 9.71 2.02
C LYS A 237 12.82 10.96 1.78
N THR A 238 13.22 11.24 0.54
CA THR A 238 13.90 12.49 0.15
C THR A 238 13.16 13.72 0.64
N LEU A 239 11.84 13.82 0.39
CA LEU A 239 11.03 14.97 0.84
C LEU A 239 10.91 15.04 2.36
N ALA A 240 10.95 13.89 3.06
CA ALA A 240 11.00 13.85 4.51
C ALA A 240 12.32 14.45 5.03
N LEU A 241 13.45 13.98 4.50
CA LEU A 241 14.77 14.46 4.86
C LEU A 241 14.93 15.97 4.60
N GLY A 242 14.52 16.44 3.41
CA GLY A 242 14.60 17.85 3.06
C GLY A 242 13.81 18.77 4.01
N ALA A 243 12.63 18.30 4.46
CA ALA A 243 11.82 19.01 5.45
C ALA A 243 12.47 19.00 6.84
N MET A 244 13.02 17.86 7.29
CA MET A 244 13.74 17.73 8.56
C MET A 244 14.97 18.64 8.61
N MET A 245 15.66 18.80 7.49
CA MET A 245 16.77 19.74 7.32
C MET A 245 16.31 21.21 7.32
N SER A 246 15.03 21.49 7.53
CA SER A 246 14.44 22.84 7.47
C SER A 246 14.74 23.56 6.15
N ASN A 247 14.71 22.81 5.05
CA ASN A 247 15.02 23.32 3.69
C ASN A 247 16.41 24.00 3.59
N SER A 248 17.40 23.49 4.32
CA SER A 248 18.75 24.04 4.39
C SER A 248 19.79 22.95 4.14
N GLY A 249 21.04 23.33 3.82
CA GLY A 249 22.08 22.39 3.43
C GLY A 249 21.87 21.85 2.00
N ARG A 250 22.36 20.62 1.74
CA ARG A 250 22.22 19.97 0.44
C ARG A 250 21.76 18.52 0.60
N LEU A 251 20.71 18.16 -0.12
CA LEU A 251 20.21 16.79 -0.19
C LEU A 251 20.28 16.30 -1.63
N TYR A 252 21.19 15.38 -1.90
CA TYR A 252 21.26 14.69 -3.19
C TYR A 252 20.29 13.52 -3.20
N ALA A 253 19.46 13.45 -4.24
CA ALA A 253 18.50 12.39 -4.46
C ALA A 253 18.95 11.57 -5.69
N PHE A 254 19.68 10.48 -5.45
CA PHE A 254 20.19 9.61 -6.51
C PHE A 254 19.21 8.49 -6.81
N ASP A 255 19.08 8.14 -8.08
CA ASP A 255 18.41 6.93 -8.55
C ASP A 255 18.94 6.54 -9.94
N VAL A 256 18.94 5.26 -10.25
CA VAL A 256 19.29 4.73 -11.57
C VAL A 256 18.12 4.78 -12.57
N SER A 257 16.93 5.14 -12.10
CA SER A 257 15.71 5.22 -12.91
C SER A 257 15.28 6.65 -13.18
N ALA A 258 15.49 7.12 -14.39
CA ALA A 258 14.98 8.42 -14.83
C ALA A 258 13.47 8.57 -14.63
N LYS A 259 12.70 7.50 -14.90
CA LYS A 259 11.25 7.48 -14.72
C LYS A 259 10.82 7.70 -13.26
N ARG A 260 11.60 7.22 -12.30
CA ARG A 260 11.32 7.44 -10.87
C ARG A 260 11.61 8.88 -10.49
N LEU A 261 12.75 9.43 -10.92
CA LEU A 261 13.13 10.83 -10.68
C LEU A 261 12.15 11.83 -11.33
N GLU A 262 11.60 11.50 -12.51
CA GLU A 262 10.54 12.32 -13.11
C GLU A 262 9.29 12.41 -12.22
N ARG A 263 8.96 11.36 -11.48
CA ARG A 263 7.84 11.39 -10.52
C ARG A 263 8.15 12.22 -9.27
N LEU A 264 9.43 12.38 -8.91
CA LEU A 264 9.85 13.25 -7.81
C LEU A 264 9.63 14.74 -8.14
N LYS A 265 9.85 15.18 -9.39
CA LYS A 265 9.79 16.60 -9.78
C LYS A 265 8.49 17.31 -9.37
N PRO A 266 7.29 16.83 -9.71
CA PRO A 266 6.04 17.51 -9.31
C PRO A 266 5.83 17.51 -7.80
N ARG A 267 6.28 16.48 -7.09
CA ARG A 267 6.20 16.39 -5.64
C ARG A 267 7.15 17.40 -4.99
N LEU A 268 8.38 17.53 -5.50
CA LEU A 268 9.36 18.51 -5.05
C LEU A 268 8.83 19.93 -5.22
N LYS A 269 8.29 20.26 -6.42
CA LYS A 269 7.66 21.56 -6.66
C LYS A 269 6.55 21.85 -5.66
N ARG A 270 5.68 20.88 -5.39
CA ARG A 270 4.56 21.01 -4.46
C ARG A 270 5.05 21.20 -3.01
N SER A 271 6.12 20.49 -2.61
CA SER A 271 6.65 20.56 -1.25
C SER A 271 7.25 21.92 -0.87
N GLY A 272 7.73 22.69 -1.85
CA GLY A 272 8.40 23.96 -1.64
C GLY A 272 9.85 23.82 -1.16
N LEU A 273 10.43 22.61 -1.25
CA LEU A 273 11.84 22.39 -0.91
C LEU A 273 12.73 22.82 -2.08
N SER A 274 13.81 23.54 -1.73
CA SER A 274 14.83 23.99 -2.67
C SER A 274 16.22 23.38 -2.41
N ASN A 275 16.37 22.65 -1.29
CA ASN A 275 17.64 22.01 -0.91
C ASN A 275 17.82 20.60 -1.50
N VAL A 276 16.88 20.12 -2.32
CA VAL A 276 16.92 18.79 -2.92
C VAL A 276 17.43 18.85 -4.36
N HIS A 277 18.42 18.01 -4.66
CA HIS A 277 19.11 17.93 -5.95
C HIS A 277 18.94 16.52 -6.57
N PRO A 278 17.88 16.26 -7.36
CA PRO A 278 17.71 14.98 -8.04
C PRO A 278 18.79 14.77 -9.10
N GLN A 279 19.43 13.61 -9.09
CA GLN A 279 20.46 13.24 -10.07
C GLN A 279 20.31 11.78 -10.50
N LEU A 280 20.23 11.57 -11.80
CA LEU A 280 20.32 10.23 -12.40
C LEU A 280 21.78 9.78 -12.33
N ILE A 281 22.01 8.60 -11.78
CA ILE A 281 23.33 7.95 -11.75
C ILE A 281 23.28 6.66 -12.58
N GLY A 282 24.44 6.25 -13.13
CA GLY A 282 24.55 5.02 -13.91
C GLY A 282 24.69 3.78 -13.02
N SER A 283 25.45 3.92 -11.92
CA SER A 283 25.71 2.88 -10.93
C SER A 283 26.21 3.51 -9.64
N GLU A 284 26.51 2.69 -8.64
CA GLU A 284 27.18 3.10 -7.39
C GLU A 284 28.61 3.63 -7.59
N THR A 285 29.20 3.38 -8.73
CA THR A 285 30.55 3.87 -9.10
C THR A 285 30.52 5.12 -9.99
N ASP A 286 29.37 5.79 -10.12
CA ASP A 286 29.22 6.98 -10.95
C ASP A 286 30.21 8.10 -10.50
N PRO A 287 30.91 8.79 -11.43
CA PRO A 287 31.86 9.86 -11.10
C PRO A 287 31.28 11.00 -10.27
N ARG A 288 29.95 11.22 -10.34
CA ARG A 288 29.25 12.21 -9.54
C ARG A 288 29.26 11.87 -8.05
N ILE A 289 29.21 10.57 -7.72
CA ILE A 289 29.29 10.07 -6.34
C ILE A 289 30.72 10.27 -5.82
N HIS A 290 31.73 9.91 -6.61
CA HIS A 290 33.15 10.09 -6.22
C HIS A 290 33.49 11.54 -5.86
N ARG A 291 32.91 12.53 -6.51
CA ARG A 291 33.11 13.97 -6.19
C ARG A 291 32.59 14.35 -4.79
N LEU A 292 31.76 13.54 -4.19
CA LEU A 292 31.16 13.73 -2.88
C LEU A 292 31.94 12.99 -1.76
N THR A 293 32.95 12.22 -2.09
CA THR A 293 33.78 11.48 -1.12
C THR A 293 34.29 12.38 -0.03
N GLY A 294 34.12 12.01 1.21
CA GLY A 294 34.51 12.75 2.39
C GLY A 294 33.70 14.02 2.71
N LYS A 295 32.61 14.28 1.96
CA LYS A 295 31.81 15.51 2.11
C LYS A 295 30.41 15.27 2.67
N ILE A 296 29.99 14.02 2.78
CA ILE A 296 28.63 13.66 3.14
C ILE A 296 28.52 13.38 4.63
N ASP A 297 27.59 14.03 5.30
CA ASP A 297 27.31 13.84 6.72
C ASP A 297 26.40 12.63 6.99
N ARG A 298 25.43 12.38 6.12
CA ARG A 298 24.43 11.31 6.26
C ARG A 298 24.10 10.68 4.92
N VAL A 299 23.90 9.36 4.92
CA VAL A 299 23.46 8.60 3.74
C VAL A 299 22.27 7.73 4.12
N LEU A 300 21.19 7.83 3.35
CA LEU A 300 20.09 6.89 3.36
C LEU A 300 20.22 5.94 2.17
N ILE A 301 20.21 4.64 2.46
CA ILE A 301 20.15 3.58 1.43
C ILE A 301 18.89 2.76 1.65
N ASP A 302 17.82 3.14 0.95
CA ASP A 302 16.56 2.38 0.89
C ASP A 302 16.57 1.59 -0.43
N ALA A 303 17.42 0.58 -0.47
CA ALA A 303 17.72 -0.19 -1.68
C ALA A 303 16.49 -0.97 -2.18
N PRO A 304 16.37 -1.20 -3.49
CA PRO A 304 15.39 -2.12 -4.04
C PRO A 304 15.51 -3.50 -3.40
N CYS A 305 14.38 -4.07 -3.00
CA CYS A 305 14.29 -5.37 -2.36
C CYS A 305 13.06 -6.12 -2.88
N SER A 306 12.79 -7.31 -2.35
CA SER A 306 11.59 -8.11 -2.68
C SER A 306 10.26 -7.36 -2.45
N GLY A 307 10.26 -6.34 -1.59
CA GLY A 307 9.05 -5.59 -1.25
C GLY A 307 8.05 -6.34 -0.35
N LEU A 308 8.40 -7.51 0.18
CA LEU A 308 7.52 -8.32 1.06
C LEU A 308 7.03 -7.55 2.28
N GLY A 309 7.76 -6.55 2.77
CA GLY A 309 7.29 -5.65 3.81
C GLY A 309 6.04 -4.83 3.43
N THR A 310 5.67 -4.79 2.14
CA THR A 310 4.49 -4.06 1.65
C THR A 310 3.25 -4.95 1.41
N LEU A 311 3.28 -6.23 1.80
CA LEU A 311 2.20 -7.19 1.53
C LEU A 311 0.82 -6.76 2.04
N ARG A 312 0.75 -5.98 3.11
CA ARG A 312 -0.52 -5.39 3.57
C ARG A 312 -1.16 -4.48 2.52
N ARG A 313 -0.34 -3.78 1.73
CA ARG A 313 -0.75 -2.85 0.68
C ARG A 313 -0.85 -3.53 -0.68
N ASN A 314 0.09 -4.40 -0.98
CA ASN A 314 0.25 -5.10 -2.25
C ASN A 314 0.19 -6.62 -2.04
N PRO A 315 -0.97 -7.20 -1.69
CA PRO A 315 -1.08 -8.61 -1.32
C PRO A 315 -0.85 -9.57 -2.50
N ASP A 316 -0.92 -9.08 -3.73
CA ASP A 316 -0.60 -9.85 -4.94
C ASP A 316 0.89 -10.22 -5.05
N MET A 317 1.78 -9.45 -4.41
CA MET A 317 3.22 -9.69 -4.50
C MET A 317 3.61 -11.09 -4.02
N LYS A 318 3.00 -11.59 -2.94
CA LYS A 318 3.30 -12.93 -2.42
C LYS A 318 2.94 -14.07 -3.40
N TRP A 319 2.06 -13.82 -4.36
CA TRP A 319 1.65 -14.78 -5.39
C TRP A 319 2.40 -14.61 -6.71
N ARG A 320 2.99 -13.44 -6.91
CA ARG A 320 3.77 -13.12 -8.12
C ARG A 320 5.25 -13.42 -7.96
N GLN A 321 5.72 -13.45 -6.72
CA GLN A 321 7.11 -13.77 -6.39
C GLN A 321 7.31 -15.25 -6.17
N LYS A 322 8.51 -15.71 -6.45
CA LYS A 322 9.01 -17.05 -6.19
C LYS A 322 10.12 -16.98 -5.16
N GLU A 323 10.52 -18.14 -4.65
CA GLU A 323 11.57 -18.23 -3.65
C GLU A 323 12.93 -17.76 -4.17
N GLU A 324 13.16 -17.90 -5.46
CA GLU A 324 14.42 -17.54 -6.15
C GLU A 324 14.54 -16.04 -6.43
N ASP A 325 13.46 -15.25 -6.32
CA ASP A 325 13.46 -13.80 -6.51
C ASP A 325 14.06 -13.11 -5.28
#